data_795309603819b03875bfd4f768c2953e
#
_entry.id   795309603819b03875bfd4f768c2953e
#
_cell.length_a   1.000
_cell.length_b   1.000
_cell.length_c   1.000
_cell.angle_alpha   90.00
_cell.angle_beta   90.00
_cell.angle_gamma   90.00
#
_symmetry.space_group_name_H-M   'P 1'
#
loop_
_entity.id
_entity.type
_entity.pdbx_description
1 polymer ?
#
loop_
_entity_poly.entity_id
_entity_poly.type
_entity_poly.pdbx_seq_one_letter_code
_entity_poly.pdbx_strand_id
1 'polypeptide(L)'
;MTNDRELADQLLPLPPATFHILLALLDEERHGYAIIQDVEARTQGELRMSAGTLYRSIARMVEQGLIAEVVKRRPVTDDSRRRYYRITPFGTLVARAEMRRLSQLVQMARARGLKPETT
;
A
#
# COMPACT_ATOMS: atom_id res chain seq x y z
N MET A 1 27.22 -1.33 5.28
CA MET A 1 25.95 -0.71 5.71
C MET A 1 24.89 -0.94 4.65
N THR A 2 23.73 -1.42 5.07
CA THR A 2 22.61 -1.61 4.18
C THR A 2 21.94 -0.27 3.93
N ASN A 3 21.78 0.12 2.66
CA ASN A 3 21.09 1.36 2.33
C ASN A 3 19.59 1.12 2.15
N ASP A 4 18.82 2.20 2.08
CA ASP A 4 17.36 2.11 1.98
C ASP A 4 16.90 1.37 0.74
N ARG A 5 17.63 1.48 -0.37
CA ARG A 5 17.29 0.78 -1.60
C ARG A 5 17.43 -0.73 -1.44
N GLU A 6 18.50 -1.18 -0.77
CA GLU A 6 18.69 -2.59 -0.48
C GLU A 6 17.63 -3.11 0.47
N LEU A 7 17.29 -2.32 1.50
CA LEU A 7 16.23 -2.68 2.44
C LEU A 7 14.88 -2.78 1.72
N ALA A 8 14.60 -1.85 0.80
CA ALA A 8 13.37 -1.88 0.01
C ALA A 8 13.30 -3.17 -0.81
N ASP A 9 14.38 -3.51 -1.51
CA ASP A 9 14.42 -4.70 -2.35
C ASP A 9 14.20 -5.98 -1.56
N GLN A 10 14.67 -6.02 -0.31
CA GLN A 10 14.48 -7.20 0.56
C GLN A 10 13.01 -7.43 0.93
N LEU A 11 12.17 -6.41 0.83
CA LEU A 11 10.75 -6.55 1.14
C LEU A 11 9.92 -7.06 -0.05
N LEU A 12 10.53 -7.13 -1.23
CA LEU A 12 9.82 -7.54 -2.45
C LEU A 12 9.88 -9.05 -2.66
N PRO A 13 8.86 -9.66 -3.25
CA PRO A 13 7.59 -9.03 -3.64
C PRO A 13 6.73 -8.71 -2.44
N LEU A 14 6.00 -7.61 -2.52
CA LEU A 14 5.09 -7.23 -1.45
C LEU A 14 3.85 -8.14 -1.46
N PRO A 15 3.30 -8.46 -0.29
CA PRO A 15 1.95 -9.04 -0.26
C PRO A 15 0.97 -8.09 -0.97
N PRO A 16 -0.01 -8.62 -1.72
CA PRO A 16 -0.95 -7.77 -2.45
C PRO A 16 -1.65 -6.74 -1.59
N ALA A 17 -2.10 -7.13 -0.40
CA ALA A 17 -2.75 -6.18 0.52
C ALA A 17 -1.84 -5.02 0.88
N THR A 18 -0.56 -5.30 1.13
CA THR A 18 0.43 -4.27 1.48
C THR A 18 0.56 -3.23 0.36
N PHE A 19 0.70 -3.68 -0.87
CA PHE A 19 0.84 -2.77 -2.00
C PHE A 19 -0.42 -1.93 -2.19
N HIS A 20 -1.60 -2.54 -2.08
CA HIS A 20 -2.86 -1.81 -2.18
C HIS A 20 -3.01 -0.75 -1.09
N ILE A 21 -2.58 -1.04 0.13
CA ILE A 21 -2.60 -0.05 1.21
C ILE A 21 -1.66 1.12 0.90
N LEU A 22 -0.45 0.83 0.41
CA LEU A 22 0.48 1.89 0.00
C LEU A 22 -0.13 2.77 -1.08
N LEU A 23 -0.77 2.18 -2.08
CA LEU A 23 -1.44 2.93 -3.15
C LEU A 23 -2.54 3.83 -2.58
N ALA A 24 -3.30 3.34 -1.62
CA ALA A 24 -4.38 4.10 -1.00
C ALA A 24 -3.87 5.32 -0.24
N LEU A 25 -2.60 5.33 0.18
CA LEU A 25 -2.02 6.40 0.98
C LEU A 25 -1.09 7.32 0.18
N LEU A 26 -0.94 7.10 -1.12
CA LEU A 26 -0.03 7.92 -1.94
C LEU A 26 -0.47 9.37 -2.06
N ASP A 27 -1.76 9.61 -2.16
CA ASP A 27 -2.31 10.93 -2.41
C ASP A 27 -2.75 11.66 -1.15
N GLU A 28 -3.14 10.94 -0.10
CA GLU A 28 -3.58 11.57 1.14
C GLU A 28 -3.57 10.59 2.31
N GLU A 29 -3.55 11.13 3.50
CA GLU A 29 -3.74 10.35 4.72
C GLU A 29 -5.15 9.81 4.79
N ARG A 30 -5.30 8.60 5.32
CA ARG A 30 -6.62 7.98 5.47
C ARG A 30 -6.69 7.20 6.78
N HIS A 31 -7.89 7.12 7.34
CA HIS A 31 -8.16 6.17 8.43
C HIS A 31 -8.44 4.77 7.83
N GLY A 32 -8.44 3.75 8.69
CA GLY A 32 -8.53 2.36 8.23
C GLY A 32 -9.73 2.07 7.34
N TYR A 33 -10.92 2.55 7.74
CA TYR A 33 -12.12 2.31 6.94
C TYR A 33 -12.04 2.94 5.56
N ALA A 34 -11.48 4.15 5.47
CA ALA A 34 -11.29 4.83 4.19
C ALA A 34 -10.30 4.09 3.30
N ILE A 35 -9.29 3.42 3.89
CA ILE A 35 -8.37 2.58 3.12
C ILE A 35 -9.13 1.41 2.50
N ILE A 36 -9.97 0.73 3.29
CA ILE A 36 -10.79 -0.39 2.80
C ILE A 36 -11.66 0.08 1.63
N GLN A 37 -12.33 1.21 1.78
CA GLN A 37 -13.20 1.78 0.74
C GLN A 37 -12.44 2.13 -0.53
N ASP A 38 -11.25 2.75 -0.38
CA ASP A 38 -10.42 3.12 -1.52
C ASP A 38 -9.95 1.90 -2.31
N VAL A 39 -9.49 0.87 -1.60
CA VAL A 39 -9.02 -0.36 -2.24
C VAL A 39 -10.18 -1.07 -2.97
N GLU A 40 -11.34 -1.14 -2.33
CA GLU A 40 -12.51 -1.75 -2.95
C GLU A 40 -12.92 -0.99 -4.22
N ALA A 41 -12.94 0.34 -4.17
CA ALA A 41 -13.31 1.16 -5.31
C ALA A 41 -12.31 1.02 -6.47
N ARG A 42 -11.02 1.05 -6.17
CA ARG A 42 -9.97 0.94 -7.19
C ARG A 42 -9.92 -0.42 -7.87
N THR A 43 -10.30 -1.47 -7.15
CA THR A 43 -10.31 -2.83 -7.68
C THR A 43 -11.68 -3.25 -8.18
N GLN A 44 -12.64 -2.31 -8.22
CA GLN A 44 -14.00 -2.58 -8.68
C GLN A 44 -14.64 -3.75 -7.91
N GLY A 45 -14.38 -3.78 -6.61
CA GLY A 45 -14.92 -4.79 -5.71
C GLY A 45 -14.18 -6.13 -5.70
N GLU A 46 -13.14 -6.28 -6.52
CA GLU A 46 -12.38 -7.54 -6.56
C GLU A 46 -11.61 -7.81 -5.27
N LEU A 47 -11.12 -6.75 -4.63
CA LEU A 47 -10.43 -6.90 -3.35
C LEU A 47 -11.21 -6.19 -2.27
N ARG A 48 -11.84 -6.98 -1.40
CA ARG A 48 -12.53 -6.51 -0.20
C ARG A 48 -11.73 -6.96 1.01
N MET A 49 -11.08 -6.00 1.63
CA MET A 49 -10.24 -6.28 2.78
C MET A 49 -11.10 -6.28 4.05
N SER A 50 -10.99 -7.33 4.86
CA SER A 50 -11.62 -7.34 6.17
C SER A 50 -10.87 -6.41 7.12
N ALA A 51 -11.54 -5.94 8.17
CA ALA A 51 -10.89 -5.12 9.18
C ALA A 51 -9.71 -5.86 9.82
N GLY A 52 -9.85 -7.16 10.07
CA GLY A 52 -8.77 -7.96 10.64
C GLY A 52 -7.53 -8.01 9.74
N THR A 53 -7.73 -8.25 8.45
CA THR A 53 -6.63 -8.27 7.49
C THR A 53 -5.98 -6.90 7.38
N LEU A 54 -6.79 -5.84 7.33
CA LEU A 54 -6.28 -4.48 7.25
C LEU A 54 -5.38 -4.15 8.45
N TYR A 55 -5.88 -4.37 9.66
CA TYR A 55 -5.14 -3.95 10.85
C TYR A 55 -3.90 -4.80 11.12
N ARG A 56 -3.91 -6.08 10.73
CA ARG A 56 -2.68 -6.89 10.76
C ARG A 56 -1.65 -6.36 9.77
N SER A 57 -2.09 -6.01 8.58
CA SER A 57 -1.19 -5.43 7.56
C SER A 57 -0.64 -4.09 8.01
N ILE A 58 -1.49 -3.23 8.58
CA ILE A 58 -1.08 -1.91 9.09
C ILE A 58 -0.03 -2.07 10.19
N ALA A 59 -0.26 -2.95 11.16
CA ALA A 59 0.69 -3.17 12.25
C ALA A 59 2.06 -3.57 11.72
N ARG A 60 2.08 -4.48 10.76
CA ARG A 60 3.32 -4.94 10.14
C ARG A 60 3.99 -3.83 9.33
N MET A 61 3.21 -3.05 8.60
CA MET A 61 3.74 -1.96 7.78
C MET A 61 4.31 -0.82 8.63
N VAL A 62 3.70 -0.54 9.77
CA VAL A 62 4.25 0.42 10.73
C VAL A 62 5.60 -0.08 11.26
N GLU A 63 5.67 -1.36 11.66
CA GLU A 63 6.93 -1.97 12.09
C GLU A 63 8.02 -1.88 11.03
N GLN A 64 7.66 -2.08 9.78
CA GLN A 64 8.60 -2.02 8.65
C GLN A 64 8.97 -0.59 8.25
N GLY A 65 8.32 0.41 8.83
CA GLY A 65 8.59 1.81 8.50
C GLY A 65 7.98 2.28 7.19
N LEU A 66 7.03 1.52 6.63
CA LEU A 66 6.39 1.85 5.35
C LEU A 66 5.33 2.93 5.50
N ILE A 67 4.64 2.94 6.64
CA ILE A 67 3.60 3.91 6.96
C ILE A 67 3.79 4.34 8.41
N ALA A 68 3.18 5.45 8.76
CA ALA A 68 3.20 5.97 10.12
C ALA A 68 1.81 6.42 10.53
N GLU A 69 1.50 6.25 11.81
CA GLU A 69 0.27 6.79 12.37
C GLU A 69 0.41 8.30 12.49
N VAL A 70 -0.63 9.01 12.10
CA VAL A 70 -0.66 10.47 12.13
C VAL A 70 -1.30 10.92 13.43
N VAL A 71 -0.57 11.72 14.20
CA VAL A 71 -1.09 12.33 15.41
C VAL A 71 -1.57 13.73 15.06
N LYS A 72 -2.89 13.91 15.01
CA LYS A 72 -3.51 15.20 14.71
C LYS A 72 -4.48 15.58 15.80
N ARG A 73 -4.51 16.89 16.11
CA ARG A 73 -5.64 17.44 16.84
C ARG A 73 -6.84 17.43 15.92
N ARG A 74 -7.92 16.81 16.40
CA ARG A 74 -9.13 16.74 15.62
C ARG A 74 -10.22 17.57 16.26
N PRO A 75 -11.14 18.12 15.44
CA PRO A 75 -12.32 18.77 15.99
C PRO A 75 -13.12 17.82 16.87
N VAL A 76 -13.80 18.37 17.86
CA VAL A 76 -14.62 17.59 18.80
C VAL A 76 -15.69 16.77 18.06
N THR A 77 -16.10 17.21 16.88
CA THR A 77 -17.09 16.52 16.05
C THR A 77 -16.53 15.30 15.31
N ASP A 78 -15.20 15.17 15.22
CA ASP A 78 -14.58 14.02 14.56
C ASP A 78 -14.48 12.85 15.53
N ASP A 79 -14.52 11.64 15.01
CA ASP A 79 -14.36 10.45 15.85
C ASP A 79 -12.90 10.37 16.30
N SER A 80 -12.68 10.72 17.56
CA SER A 80 -11.33 10.75 18.14
C SER A 80 -10.67 9.37 18.21
N ARG A 81 -11.45 8.29 18.04
CA ARG A 81 -10.93 6.93 18.02
C ARG A 81 -10.40 6.51 16.67
N ARG A 82 -10.68 7.26 15.62
CA ARG A 82 -10.16 6.97 14.29
C ARG A 82 -8.68 7.29 14.23
N ARG A 83 -7.90 6.29 13.82
CA ARG A 83 -6.47 6.45 13.60
C ARG A 83 -6.23 6.68 12.11
N TYR A 84 -5.45 7.71 11.81
CA TYR A 84 -5.07 8.04 10.45
C TYR A 84 -3.65 7.60 10.20
N TYR A 85 -3.37 7.26 8.96
CA TYR A 85 -2.06 6.78 8.53
C TYR A 85 -1.59 7.55 7.32
N ARG A 86 -0.28 7.66 7.19
CA ARG A 86 0.36 8.26 6.02
C ARG A 86 1.48 7.35 5.55
N ILE A 87 1.77 7.43 4.24
CA ILE A 87 2.94 6.75 3.70
C ILE A 87 4.19 7.51 4.13
N THR A 88 5.27 6.78 4.42
CA THR A 88 6.57 7.39 4.75
C THR A 88 7.42 7.53 3.50
N PRO A 89 8.52 8.31 3.54
CA PRO A 89 9.47 8.33 2.43
C PRO A 89 9.99 6.93 2.07
N PHE A 90 10.25 6.10 3.08
CA PHE A 90 10.68 4.71 2.83
C PHE A 90 9.56 3.90 2.17
N GLY A 91 8.31 4.09 2.61
CA GLY A 91 7.15 3.44 1.99
C GLY A 91 7.00 3.81 0.51
N THR A 92 7.24 5.08 0.17
CA THR A 92 7.21 5.53 -1.22
C THR A 92 8.31 4.85 -2.04
N LEU A 93 9.50 4.74 -1.45
CA LEU A 93 10.63 4.06 -2.10
C LEU A 93 10.30 2.60 -2.38
N VAL A 94 9.71 1.90 -1.40
CA VAL A 94 9.31 0.50 -1.54
C VAL A 94 8.21 0.34 -2.59
N ALA A 95 7.23 1.24 -2.60
CA ALA A 95 6.15 1.22 -3.60
C ALA A 95 6.72 1.39 -5.02
N ARG A 96 7.69 2.28 -5.20
CA ARG A 96 8.36 2.45 -6.50
C ARG A 96 9.13 1.20 -6.92
N ALA A 97 9.81 0.56 -5.97
CA ALA A 97 10.56 -0.67 -6.26
C ALA A 97 9.62 -1.79 -6.69
N GLU A 98 8.48 -1.93 -6.02
CA GLU A 98 7.46 -2.90 -6.41
C GLU A 98 6.87 -2.60 -7.78
N MET A 99 6.55 -1.34 -8.05
CA MET A 99 6.05 -0.94 -9.35
C MET A 99 7.05 -1.28 -10.46
N ARG A 100 8.34 -1.04 -10.23
CA ARG A 100 9.40 -1.38 -11.18
C ARG A 100 9.46 -2.89 -11.42
N ARG A 101 9.40 -3.68 -10.34
CA ARG A 101 9.41 -5.15 -10.44
C ARG A 101 8.24 -5.64 -11.30
N LEU A 102 7.04 -5.14 -11.01
CA LEU A 102 5.83 -5.53 -11.75
C LEU A 102 5.91 -5.12 -13.22
N SER A 103 6.40 -3.91 -13.48
CA SER A 103 6.57 -3.40 -14.85
C SER A 103 7.54 -4.27 -15.65
N GLN A 104 8.65 -4.68 -15.04
CA GLN A 104 9.62 -5.56 -15.68
C GLN A 104 9.01 -6.92 -16.02
N LEU A 105 8.21 -7.48 -15.12
CA LEU A 105 7.53 -8.74 -15.36
C LEU A 105 6.56 -8.64 -16.54
N VAL A 106 5.81 -7.53 -16.60
CA VAL A 106 4.90 -7.29 -17.74
C VAL A 106 5.67 -7.21 -19.04
N GLN A 107 6.81 -6.50 -19.04
CA GLN A 107 7.66 -6.40 -20.24
C GLN A 107 8.19 -7.75 -20.68
N MET A 108 8.63 -8.58 -19.74
CA MET A 108 9.10 -9.94 -20.04
C MET A 108 8.00 -10.79 -20.68
N ALA A 109 6.78 -10.69 -20.15
CA ALA A 109 5.65 -11.42 -20.69
C ALA A 109 5.32 -10.96 -22.12
N ARG A 110 5.31 -9.66 -22.35
CA ARG A 110 5.05 -9.09 -23.69
C ARG A 110 6.12 -9.49 -24.70
N ALA A 111 7.38 -9.52 -24.26
CA ALA A 111 8.50 -9.92 -25.12
C ALA A 111 8.35 -11.38 -25.58
N ARG A 112 7.63 -12.20 -24.84
CA ARG A 112 7.33 -13.58 -25.18
C ARG A 112 6.01 -13.75 -25.94
N GLY A 113 5.37 -12.64 -26.31
CA GLY A 113 4.13 -12.66 -27.08
C GLY A 113 2.86 -12.75 -26.29
N LEU A 114 2.96 -12.72 -24.95
CA LEU A 114 1.77 -12.74 -24.10
C LEU A 114 1.07 -11.37 -24.14
N LYS A 115 -0.22 -11.38 -24.38
CA LYS A 115 -1.03 -10.16 -24.40
C LYS A 115 -2.18 -10.32 -23.42
N PRO A 116 -2.59 -9.25 -22.74
CA PRO A 116 -3.76 -9.33 -21.88
C PRO A 116 -5.00 -9.61 -22.73
N GLU A 117 -5.94 -10.37 -22.18
CA GLU A 117 -7.21 -10.57 -22.85
C GLU A 117 -7.96 -9.25 -22.96
N THR A 118 -8.45 -8.97 -24.15
CA THR A 118 -9.33 -7.83 -24.39
C THR A 118 -10.76 -8.35 -24.39
N THR A 119 -11.53 -7.89 -23.41
CA THR A 119 -12.97 -8.20 -23.34
C THR A 119 -13.77 -7.10 -24.00
#